data_e719ef4214a6b6bfa08f00302398cfbf
#
_entry.id   e719ef4214a6b6bfa08f00302398cfbf
#
_cell.length_a   1.000
_cell.length_b   1.000
_cell.length_c   1.000
_cell.angle_alpha   90.00
_cell.angle_beta   90.00
_cell.angle_gamma   90.00
#
_symmetry.space_group_name_H-M   'P 1'
#
loop_
_entity.id
_entity.type
_entity.pdbx_description
1 polymer ?
#
loop_
_entity_poly.entity_id
_entity_poly.type
_entity_poly.pdbx_seq_one_letter_code
_entity_poly.pdbx_strand_id
1 'polypeptide(L)'
;MSVLAAANTLNVTVLGARNNRSTLECWALEPGFVTSTQSGTAGSMSLNLGPIGGKSAGNSTYAVIPANFDGGRHNAPIPQWVVFLSGLAHITLPNSTAEAYIPGGKNGAILALDTADVSSLGHITKYPSRETTYTLEIPLGDEGVPGHRVLHMGACRGAELSD
;
A
#
# COMPACT_ATOMS: atom_id res chain seq x y z
N MET A 1 6.03 -22.99 28.29
CA MET A 1 6.19 -21.74 27.57
C MET A 1 5.61 -21.94 26.17
N SER A 2 4.44 -21.39 25.92
CA SER A 2 3.82 -21.45 24.59
C SER A 2 4.53 -20.42 23.71
N VAL A 3 5.31 -20.87 22.74
CA VAL A 3 5.84 -20.01 21.70
C VAL A 3 4.62 -19.63 20.85
N LEU A 4 4.08 -18.44 21.03
CA LEU A 4 3.16 -17.85 20.09
C LEU A 4 3.90 -17.78 18.74
N ALA A 5 3.51 -18.63 17.79
CA ALA A 5 3.94 -18.46 16.41
C ALA A 5 3.62 -17.01 16.02
N ALA A 6 4.62 -16.28 15.53
CA ALA A 6 4.40 -14.94 15.00
C ALA A 6 3.28 -15.07 13.94
N ALA A 7 2.20 -14.32 14.12
CA ALA A 7 1.13 -14.31 13.15
C ALA A 7 1.74 -13.86 11.81
N ASN A 8 1.57 -14.66 10.76
CA ASN A 8 1.98 -14.30 9.41
C ASN A 8 1.15 -13.10 8.97
N THR A 9 1.68 -11.91 9.14
CA THR A 9 1.01 -10.65 8.78
C THR A 9 1.49 -10.19 7.41
N LEU A 10 0.61 -9.54 6.67
CA LEU A 10 1.02 -8.75 5.52
C LEU A 10 1.47 -7.38 6.04
N ASN A 11 2.74 -7.06 5.85
CA ASN A 11 3.24 -5.73 6.15
C ASN A 11 3.20 -4.88 4.89
N VAL A 12 2.67 -3.68 5.00
CA VAL A 12 2.47 -2.77 3.87
C VAL A 12 3.02 -1.38 4.19
N THR A 13 3.64 -0.77 3.19
CA THR A 13 3.95 0.65 3.25
C THR A 13 2.70 1.47 3.05
N VAL A 14 2.51 2.47 3.89
CA VAL A 14 1.34 3.34 3.90
C VAL A 14 1.78 4.78 3.68
N LEU A 15 1.16 5.44 2.70
CA LEU A 15 1.13 6.89 2.59
C LEU A 15 0.00 7.41 3.47
N GLY A 16 0.35 7.76 4.69
CA GLY A 16 -0.58 8.33 5.65
C GLY A 16 -0.51 9.85 5.68
N ALA A 17 -1.18 10.46 6.66
CA ALA A 17 -1.08 11.88 6.92
C ALA A 17 -1.14 12.16 8.43
N ARG A 18 -0.30 13.10 8.88
CA ARG A 18 -0.27 13.62 10.25
C ARG A 18 0.01 15.11 10.22
N ASN A 19 -0.71 15.87 11.01
CA ASN A 19 -0.52 17.32 11.12
C ASN A 19 -0.50 18.02 9.74
N ASN A 20 -1.45 17.67 8.89
CA ASN A 20 -1.61 18.21 7.53
C ASN A 20 -0.40 17.97 6.59
N ARG A 21 0.34 16.87 6.84
CA ARG A 21 1.50 16.48 6.02
C ARG A 21 1.44 14.99 5.73
N SER A 22 1.81 14.60 4.52
CA SER A 22 1.96 13.19 4.16
C SER A 22 3.08 12.54 4.95
N THR A 23 2.86 11.30 5.34
CA THR A 23 3.82 10.44 6.05
C THR A 23 4.02 9.14 5.30
N LEU A 24 5.17 8.51 5.53
CA LEU A 24 5.37 7.10 5.21
C LEU A 24 5.35 6.32 6.52
N GLU A 25 4.61 5.23 6.54
CA GLU A 25 4.46 4.36 7.70
C GLU A 25 4.54 2.89 7.25
N CYS A 26 5.03 2.02 8.12
CA CYS A 26 4.97 0.58 7.93
C CYS A 26 3.92 -0.01 8.85
N TRP A 27 2.91 -0.67 8.28
CA TRP A 27 1.81 -1.29 8.99
C TRP A 27 1.81 -2.79 8.84
N ALA A 28 1.55 -3.50 9.93
CA ALA A 28 1.17 -4.91 9.90
C ALA A 28 -0.34 -5.02 9.85
N LEU A 29 -0.90 -5.66 8.83
CA LEU A 29 -2.34 -5.87 8.72
C LEU A 29 -2.78 -7.00 9.65
N GLU A 30 -3.87 -6.77 10.36
CA GLU A 30 -4.43 -7.71 11.32
C GLU A 30 -5.85 -8.11 10.89
N PRO A 31 -6.24 -9.35 11.13
CA PRO A 31 -5.59 -10.41 11.93
C PRO A 31 -4.44 -11.17 11.27
N GLY A 32 -4.10 -10.94 10.00
CA GLY A 32 -3.05 -11.64 9.28
C GLY A 32 -3.57 -12.75 8.36
N PHE A 33 -2.66 -13.55 7.80
CA PHE A 33 -2.98 -14.61 6.86
C PHE A 33 -3.65 -15.81 7.54
N VAL A 34 -4.61 -16.40 6.83
CA VAL A 34 -5.27 -17.65 7.18
C VAL A 34 -4.95 -18.70 6.12
N THR A 35 -4.50 -19.87 6.56
CA THR A 35 -4.26 -21.00 5.66
C THR A 35 -5.57 -21.69 5.32
N SER A 36 -5.84 -21.87 4.04
CA SER A 36 -7.04 -22.57 3.58
C SER A 36 -6.93 -24.07 3.78
N THR A 37 -8.04 -24.68 4.22
CA THR A 37 -8.23 -26.14 4.25
C THR A 37 -9.24 -26.60 3.21
N GLN A 38 -9.77 -25.69 2.39
CA GLN A 38 -10.78 -26.02 1.38
C GLN A 38 -10.17 -26.72 0.19
N SER A 39 -10.91 -27.68 -0.38
CA SER A 39 -10.52 -28.34 -1.64
C SER A 39 -10.31 -27.31 -2.75
N GLY A 40 -9.21 -27.44 -3.49
CA GLY A 40 -8.82 -26.51 -4.56
C GLY A 40 -7.91 -25.37 -4.11
N THR A 41 -7.92 -25.03 -2.82
CA THR A 41 -7.07 -23.97 -2.26
C THR A 41 -6.30 -24.41 -1.01
N ALA A 42 -6.40 -25.68 -0.64
CA ALA A 42 -5.74 -26.22 0.55
C ALA A 42 -4.23 -25.93 0.54
N GLY A 43 -3.73 -25.37 1.63
CA GLY A 43 -2.34 -24.97 1.78
C GLY A 43 -2.02 -23.55 1.28
N SER A 44 -2.92 -22.90 0.53
CA SER A 44 -2.75 -21.49 0.21
C SER A 44 -3.08 -20.60 1.41
N MET A 45 -2.46 -19.44 1.48
CA MET A 45 -2.74 -18.42 2.49
C MET A 45 -3.49 -17.25 1.86
N SER A 46 -4.47 -16.74 2.58
CA SER A 46 -5.21 -15.54 2.18
C SER A 46 -5.39 -14.60 3.37
N LEU A 47 -5.52 -13.32 3.05
CA LEU A 47 -5.81 -12.27 4.01
C LEU A 47 -6.97 -11.44 3.46
N ASN A 48 -7.94 -11.15 4.30
CA ASN A 48 -9.05 -10.31 3.92
C ASN A 48 -8.63 -8.84 4.01
N LEU A 49 -8.66 -8.14 2.88
CA LEU A 49 -8.34 -6.71 2.79
C LEU A 49 -9.54 -5.79 3.08
N GLY A 50 -10.65 -6.37 3.49
CA GLY A 50 -11.91 -5.65 3.70
C GLY A 50 -12.75 -5.53 2.42
N PRO A 51 -13.95 -4.96 2.53
CA PRO A 51 -14.81 -4.74 1.37
C PRO A 51 -14.17 -3.72 0.41
N ILE A 52 -14.19 -4.04 -0.85
CA ILE A 52 -13.73 -3.19 -1.94
C ILE A 52 -14.95 -2.50 -2.52
N GLY A 53 -14.94 -1.17 -2.48
CA GLY A 53 -16.00 -0.37 -3.08
C GLY A 53 -17.31 -0.38 -2.27
N GLY A 54 -17.71 0.79 -1.81
CA GLY A 54 -19.08 1.10 -1.39
C GLY A 54 -19.71 2.01 -2.44
N LYS A 55 -20.95 2.41 -2.24
CA LYS A 55 -21.68 3.34 -3.14
C LYS A 55 -20.94 4.68 -3.34
N SER A 56 -20.04 5.03 -2.41
CA SER A 56 -19.26 6.27 -2.40
C SER A 56 -17.80 6.09 -2.84
N ALA A 57 -17.32 4.88 -3.06
CA ALA A 57 -15.90 4.59 -3.18
C ALA A 57 -15.28 4.87 -4.57
N GLY A 58 -16.11 5.16 -5.58
CA GLY A 58 -15.61 5.34 -6.94
C GLY A 58 -15.20 4.03 -7.61
N ASN A 59 -14.61 4.15 -8.80
CA ASN A 59 -14.23 2.99 -9.62
C ASN A 59 -12.79 2.57 -9.35
N SER A 60 -12.51 1.28 -9.44
CA SER A 60 -11.15 0.77 -9.54
C SER A 60 -10.56 1.13 -10.90
N THR A 61 -9.28 1.45 -10.92
CA THR A 61 -8.56 1.88 -12.12
C THR A 61 -7.40 0.95 -12.44
N TYR A 62 -7.26 0.57 -13.69
CA TYR A 62 -6.06 -0.07 -14.20
C TYR A 62 -5.24 1.00 -14.93
N ALA A 63 -4.05 1.30 -14.44
CA ALA A 63 -3.20 2.34 -15.00
C ALA A 63 -1.96 1.76 -15.69
N VAL A 64 -1.56 2.43 -16.76
CA VAL A 64 -0.37 2.11 -17.56
C VAL A 64 0.53 3.34 -17.54
N ILE A 65 1.65 3.25 -16.85
CA ILE A 65 2.56 4.37 -16.60
C ILE A 65 3.83 4.15 -17.42
N PRO A 66 4.18 5.07 -18.31
CA PRO A 66 5.35 4.91 -19.17
C PRO A 66 6.66 4.77 -18.38
N ALA A 67 7.65 4.16 -19.00
CA ALA A 67 9.01 4.12 -18.45
C ALA A 67 9.55 5.54 -18.21
N ASN A 68 10.34 5.70 -17.14
CA ASN A 68 10.95 6.98 -16.73
C ASN A 68 9.95 8.14 -16.56
N PHE A 69 8.73 7.83 -16.13
CA PHE A 69 7.68 8.82 -15.93
C PHE A 69 7.89 9.60 -14.63
N ASP A 70 7.70 10.92 -14.67
CA ASP A 70 7.64 11.78 -13.50
C ASP A 70 6.18 12.15 -13.22
N GLY A 71 5.58 11.54 -12.21
CA GLY A 71 4.20 11.81 -11.81
C GLY A 71 4.04 13.13 -11.05
N GLY A 72 5.14 13.72 -10.60
CA GLY A 72 5.13 14.96 -9.86
C GLY A 72 4.46 14.85 -8.50
N ARG A 73 4.15 16.01 -7.94
CA ARG A 73 3.52 16.14 -6.62
C ARG A 73 2.00 16.06 -6.74
N HIS A 74 1.39 15.21 -5.93
CA HIS A 74 -0.07 15.03 -5.87
C HIS A 74 -0.48 14.38 -4.55
N ASN A 75 -1.77 14.37 -4.29
CA ASN A 75 -2.38 13.61 -3.19
C ASN A 75 -3.03 12.34 -3.74
N ALA A 76 -3.29 11.38 -2.87
CA ALA A 76 -4.23 10.33 -3.21
C ALA A 76 -5.60 10.96 -3.53
N PRO A 77 -6.23 10.63 -4.66
CA PRO A 77 -7.54 11.21 -5.01
C PRO A 77 -8.65 10.75 -4.06
N ILE A 78 -8.49 9.58 -3.51
CA ILE A 78 -9.37 8.91 -2.57
C ILE A 78 -8.53 7.91 -1.76
N PRO A 79 -8.92 7.55 -0.52
CA PRO A 79 -8.27 6.46 0.19
C PRO A 79 -8.36 5.18 -0.61
N GLN A 80 -7.21 4.58 -0.93
CA GLN A 80 -7.16 3.47 -1.86
C GLN A 80 -5.96 2.54 -1.66
N TRP A 81 -6.12 1.30 -2.11
CA TRP A 81 -4.99 0.43 -2.41
C TRP A 81 -4.39 0.83 -3.75
N VAL A 82 -3.07 0.86 -3.83
CA VAL A 82 -2.33 0.91 -5.08
C VAL A 82 -1.49 -0.34 -5.18
N VAL A 83 -1.77 -1.18 -6.17
CA VAL A 83 -1.07 -2.45 -6.39
C VAL A 83 -0.22 -2.32 -7.63
N PHE A 84 1.09 -2.27 -7.44
CA PHE A 84 2.07 -2.24 -8.53
C PHE A 84 2.29 -3.67 -9.03
N LEU A 85 1.89 -3.93 -10.26
CA LEU A 85 2.02 -5.25 -10.90
C LEU A 85 3.42 -5.42 -11.51
N SER A 86 4.02 -4.33 -11.95
CA SER A 86 5.36 -4.30 -12.56
C SER A 86 6.04 -2.95 -12.35
N GLY A 87 7.28 -2.80 -12.80
CA GLY A 87 8.02 -1.55 -12.75
C GLY A 87 8.49 -1.18 -11.34
N LEU A 88 8.68 0.10 -11.11
CA LEU A 88 9.19 0.64 -9.86
C LEU A 88 8.60 2.02 -9.60
N ALA A 89 8.00 2.23 -8.44
CA ALA A 89 7.63 3.54 -7.95
C ALA A 89 8.66 4.03 -6.91
N HIS A 90 9.10 5.27 -7.04
CA HIS A 90 9.89 5.99 -6.04
C HIS A 90 9.06 7.13 -5.48
N ILE A 91 8.71 7.02 -4.22
CA ILE A 91 7.84 7.94 -3.51
C ILE A 91 8.68 8.76 -2.54
N THR A 92 8.55 10.08 -2.60
CA THR A 92 9.21 11.02 -1.68
C THR A 92 8.19 11.98 -1.09
N LEU A 93 8.55 12.60 0.04
CA LEU A 93 7.71 13.56 0.75
C LEU A 93 8.29 14.96 0.65
N PRO A 94 7.48 16.02 0.38
CA PRO A 94 7.99 17.39 0.20
C PRO A 94 8.75 17.96 1.39
N ASN A 95 8.37 17.56 2.61
CA ASN A 95 8.90 18.12 3.87
C ASN A 95 9.60 17.08 4.74
N SER A 96 10.10 16.01 4.16
CA SER A 96 10.75 14.91 4.87
C SER A 96 11.80 14.26 3.98
N THR A 97 12.80 13.66 4.59
CA THR A 97 13.78 12.81 3.89
C THR A 97 13.32 11.37 3.74
N ALA A 98 12.13 11.03 4.27
CA ALA A 98 11.58 9.69 4.13
C ALA A 98 11.22 9.42 2.67
N GLU A 99 11.58 8.24 2.20
CA GLU A 99 11.30 7.79 0.85
C GLU A 99 10.94 6.31 0.83
N ALA A 100 10.28 5.88 -0.22
CA ALA A 100 9.93 4.49 -0.46
C ALA A 100 10.22 4.10 -1.90
N TYR A 101 10.82 2.94 -2.09
CA TYR A 101 10.95 2.27 -3.38
C TYR A 101 10.03 1.06 -3.38
N ILE A 102 9.04 1.07 -4.24
CA ILE A 102 8.02 0.02 -4.34
C ILE A 102 8.18 -0.69 -5.69
N PRO A 103 8.87 -1.82 -5.72
CA PRO A 103 8.93 -2.65 -6.93
C PRO A 103 7.58 -3.34 -7.16
N GLY A 104 7.20 -3.50 -8.40
CA GLY A 104 6.00 -4.25 -8.76
C GLY A 104 6.14 -5.75 -8.47
N GLY A 105 5.02 -6.43 -8.35
CA GLY A 105 4.92 -7.84 -8.00
C GLY A 105 4.86 -8.09 -6.50
N LYS A 106 5.70 -9.00 -5.99
CA LYS A 106 5.75 -9.31 -4.56
C LYS A 106 5.99 -8.03 -3.74
N ASN A 107 5.19 -7.81 -2.73
CA ASN A 107 5.22 -6.62 -1.87
C ASN A 107 4.92 -5.28 -2.60
N GLY A 108 4.31 -5.36 -3.78
CA GLY A 108 3.95 -4.18 -4.57
C GLY A 108 2.66 -3.48 -4.14
N ALA A 109 2.01 -3.90 -3.07
CA ALA A 109 0.79 -3.27 -2.57
C ALA A 109 1.10 -2.22 -1.50
N ILE A 110 0.53 -1.03 -1.66
CA ILE A 110 0.58 0.05 -0.66
C ILE A 110 -0.83 0.59 -0.39
N LEU A 111 -1.00 1.24 0.76
CA LEU A 111 -2.16 2.06 1.05
C LEU A 111 -1.82 3.54 0.82
N ALA A 112 -2.63 4.24 0.05
CA ALA A 112 -2.54 5.68 -0.16
C ALA A 112 -3.74 6.36 0.52
N LEU A 113 -3.48 7.07 1.61
CA LEU A 113 -4.47 7.66 2.50
C LEU A 113 -4.31 9.17 2.63
N ASP A 114 -3.30 9.76 2.00
CA ASP A 114 -2.94 11.17 2.11
C ASP A 114 -3.74 12.07 1.16
N THR A 115 -5.05 11.96 1.23
CA THR A 115 -5.97 12.79 0.45
C THR A 115 -5.82 14.29 0.76
N ALA A 116 -6.32 15.15 -0.12
CA ALA A 116 -6.12 16.61 -0.02
C ALA A 116 -6.74 17.23 1.24
N ASP A 117 -7.72 16.60 1.84
CA ASP A 117 -8.34 17.04 3.10
C ASP A 117 -7.49 16.75 4.35
N VAL A 118 -6.53 15.84 4.27
CA VAL A 118 -5.65 15.47 5.40
C VAL A 118 -4.18 15.81 5.17
N SER A 119 -3.79 16.14 3.94
CA SER A 119 -2.42 16.56 3.59
C SER A 119 -2.44 17.67 2.57
N SER A 120 -1.90 18.83 2.92
CA SER A 120 -1.91 20.00 2.02
C SER A 120 -0.93 19.89 0.85
N LEU A 121 0.14 19.13 0.99
CA LEU A 121 1.21 19.03 -0.02
C LEU A 121 1.25 17.68 -0.74
N GLY A 122 0.65 16.65 -0.15
CA GLY A 122 0.72 15.31 -0.72
C GLY A 122 2.14 14.73 -0.74
N HIS A 123 2.39 13.91 -1.73
CA HIS A 123 3.65 13.23 -1.99
C HIS A 123 4.10 13.42 -3.44
N ILE A 124 5.31 12.96 -3.74
CA ILE A 124 5.88 12.99 -5.09
C ILE A 124 6.14 11.54 -5.51
N THR A 125 5.67 11.14 -6.69
CA THR A 125 5.95 9.82 -7.23
C THR A 125 6.67 9.92 -8.56
N LYS A 126 7.80 9.23 -8.67
CA LYS A 126 8.55 9.02 -9.92
C LYS A 126 8.61 7.53 -10.23
N TYR A 127 8.70 7.21 -11.50
CA TYR A 127 8.77 5.84 -12.02
C TYR A 127 10.08 5.65 -12.78
N PRO A 128 11.22 5.43 -12.06
CA PRO A 128 12.55 5.44 -12.69
C PRO A 128 12.89 4.16 -13.46
N SER A 129 11.97 3.21 -13.51
CA SER A 129 12.17 1.97 -14.28
C SER A 129 12.23 2.25 -15.79
N ARG A 130 13.03 1.46 -16.50
CA ARG A 130 13.02 1.41 -17.97
C ARG A 130 11.82 0.62 -18.51
N GLU A 131 11.09 -0.03 -17.67
CA GLU A 131 9.88 -0.78 -18.00
C GLU A 131 8.64 0.03 -17.69
N THR A 132 7.56 -0.24 -18.41
CA THR A 132 6.24 0.27 -18.11
C THR A 132 5.78 -0.24 -16.74
N THR A 133 5.24 0.65 -15.92
CA THR A 133 4.63 0.28 -14.65
C THR A 133 3.13 0.10 -14.84
N TYR A 134 2.63 -1.05 -14.44
CA TYR A 134 1.18 -1.35 -14.43
C TYR A 134 0.70 -1.33 -12.99
N THR A 135 -0.44 -0.67 -12.75
CA THR A 135 -1.03 -0.58 -11.42
C THR A 135 -2.52 -0.91 -11.44
N LEU A 136 -3.00 -1.39 -10.31
CA LEU A 136 -4.41 -1.38 -9.94
C LEU A 136 -4.60 -0.41 -8.78
N GLU A 137 -5.51 0.54 -8.95
CA GLU A 137 -5.92 1.47 -7.91
C GLU A 137 -7.33 1.09 -7.47
N ILE A 138 -7.48 0.71 -6.22
CA ILE A 138 -8.70 0.11 -5.69
C ILE A 138 -9.16 0.93 -4.51
N PRO A 139 -10.23 1.74 -4.65
CA PRO A 139 -10.78 2.52 -3.55
C PRO A 139 -11.13 1.65 -2.35
N LEU A 140 -10.85 2.14 -1.14
CA LEU A 140 -11.33 1.50 0.08
C LEU A 140 -12.85 1.59 0.15
N GLY A 141 -13.46 0.56 0.74
CA GLY A 141 -14.90 0.56 1.02
C GLY A 141 -15.28 1.52 2.15
N ASP A 142 -16.58 1.67 2.37
CA ASP A 142 -17.14 2.59 3.38
C ASP A 142 -16.72 2.24 4.82
N GLU A 143 -16.25 1.02 5.07
CA GLU A 143 -15.71 0.59 6.36
C GLU A 143 -14.29 1.13 6.61
N GLY A 144 -13.68 1.77 5.61
CA GLY A 144 -12.42 2.47 5.73
C GLY A 144 -11.19 1.57 5.74
N VAL A 145 -10.22 1.93 6.56
CA VAL A 145 -8.89 1.32 6.60
C VAL A 145 -8.96 -0.06 7.26
N PRO A 146 -8.30 -1.09 6.70
CA PRO A 146 -8.26 -2.42 7.31
C PRO A 146 -7.62 -2.38 8.71
N GLY A 147 -7.99 -3.35 9.55
CA GLY A 147 -7.37 -3.54 10.86
C GLY A 147 -5.85 -3.65 10.73
N HIS A 148 -5.12 -2.92 11.57
CA HIS A 148 -3.67 -2.84 11.46
C HIS A 148 -3.02 -2.44 12.79
N ARG A 149 -1.71 -2.64 12.85
CA ARG A 149 -0.82 -2.10 13.86
C ARG A 149 0.33 -1.36 13.18
N VAL A 150 0.58 -0.13 13.58
CA VAL A 150 1.73 0.65 13.08
C VAL A 150 3.00 0.06 13.67
N LEU A 151 3.90 -0.42 12.81
CA LEU A 151 5.20 -0.95 13.23
C LEU A 151 6.19 0.18 13.51
N HIS A 152 6.30 1.12 12.59
CA HIS A 152 7.14 2.31 12.72
C HIS A 152 6.80 3.36 11.66
N MET A 153 7.36 4.55 11.83
CA MET A 153 7.39 5.59 10.80
C MET A 153 8.42 5.22 9.74
N GLY A 154 8.16 5.58 8.48
CA GLY A 154 8.96 5.20 7.33
C GLY A 154 8.40 3.97 6.61
N ALA A 155 8.85 3.75 5.39
CA ALA A 155 8.43 2.60 4.58
C ALA A 155 8.83 1.27 5.22
N CYS A 156 8.09 0.21 4.95
CA CYS A 156 8.49 -1.14 5.31
C CYS A 156 9.79 -1.52 4.60
N ARG A 157 10.66 -2.27 5.27
CA ARG A 157 12.02 -2.58 4.78
C ARG A 157 12.36 -4.06 4.90
N GLY A 158 13.12 -4.58 3.95
CA GLY A 158 13.82 -5.87 4.03
C GLY A 158 12.97 -6.99 4.61
N ALA A 159 13.37 -7.52 5.76
CA ALA A 159 12.70 -8.64 6.43
C ALA A 159 11.26 -8.36 6.90
N GLU A 160 10.86 -7.09 6.99
CA GLU A 160 9.46 -6.72 7.29
C GLU A 160 8.52 -6.99 6.12
N LEU A 161 9.06 -6.96 4.91
CA LEU A 161 8.37 -7.27 3.66
C LEU A 161 8.38 -8.78 3.39
N SER A 162 8.19 -9.54 4.41
CA SER A 162 8.23 -10.99 4.56
C SER A 162 8.17 -11.88 3.30
N ASP A 163 8.76 -13.03 3.45
CA ASP A 163 8.88 -14.15 2.50
C ASP A 163 7.54 -14.71 1.99
#